data_3c5aa72402cabc99cbc53e577078f81b
#
_entry.id   3c5aa72402cabc99cbc53e577078f81b
#
_cell.length_a   1.000
_cell.length_b   1.000
_cell.length_c   1.000
_cell.angle_alpha   90.00
_cell.angle_beta   90.00
_cell.angle_gamma   90.00
#
_symmetry.space_group_name_H-M   'P 1'
#
loop_
_entity.id
_entity.type
_entity.pdbx_description
1 polymer ?
#
loop_
_entity_poly.entity_id
_entity_poly.type
_entity_poly.pdbx_seq_one_letter_code
_entity_poly.pdbx_strand_id
1 'polypeptide(L)'
;ENALLRYDEQQYIATIKGVSPNYATVTDLDTAMWDGSFILQGENGRPYAVAGLGVANYLGMRLNFISPLAIYIPDRKAKIRGTPDNEFTRKYIFLSGIFAVEQEFDSKYVFLPLDFARELLSYTDEVSSIEVRMKPGADEKKTQDAIRKVMGDRFLVQNRYEQQEIFYKV
;
A
#
# COMPACT_ATOMS: atom_id res chain seq x y z
N GLU A 1 2.55 -6.30 1.35
CA GLU A 1 3.00 -7.50 0.66
C GLU A 1 3.95 -7.13 -0.49
N ASN A 2 5.03 -7.91 -0.69
CA ASN A 2 5.93 -7.69 -1.84
C ASN A 2 5.29 -8.28 -3.10
N ALA A 3 5.37 -7.52 -4.19
CA ALA A 3 4.84 -7.88 -5.49
C ALA A 3 5.87 -7.60 -6.58
N LEU A 4 5.85 -8.42 -7.63
CA LEU A 4 6.55 -8.08 -8.86
C LEU A 4 5.66 -7.15 -9.69
N LEU A 5 6.16 -5.96 -9.93
CA LEU A 5 5.55 -4.96 -10.78
C LEU A 5 6.16 -5.01 -12.17
N ARG A 6 5.33 -4.92 -13.21
CA ARG A 6 5.78 -4.80 -14.59
C ARG A 6 5.07 -3.65 -15.28
N TYR A 7 5.86 -2.80 -15.90
CA TYR A 7 5.35 -1.70 -16.72
C TYR A 7 6.15 -1.70 -18.03
N ASP A 8 5.46 -1.92 -19.14
CA ASP A 8 6.07 -2.21 -20.44
C ASP A 8 7.11 -3.35 -20.33
N GLU A 9 8.39 -3.08 -20.62
CA GLU A 9 9.49 -4.06 -20.55
C GLU A 9 10.23 -4.05 -19.21
N GLN A 10 9.95 -3.08 -18.32
CA GLN A 10 10.63 -2.95 -17.03
C GLN A 10 9.93 -3.72 -15.94
N GLN A 11 10.72 -4.28 -15.01
CA GLN A 11 10.21 -5.04 -13.87
C GLN A 11 10.86 -4.55 -12.58
N TYR A 12 10.10 -4.49 -11.50
CA TYR A 12 10.57 -4.05 -10.19
C TYR A 12 9.82 -4.76 -9.07
N ILE A 13 10.52 -5.09 -7.97
CA ILE A 13 9.88 -5.64 -6.78
C ILE A 13 9.60 -4.48 -5.83
N ALA A 14 8.33 -4.24 -5.55
CA ALA A 14 7.89 -3.23 -4.59
C ALA A 14 6.90 -3.79 -3.59
N THR A 15 6.72 -3.08 -2.48
CA THR A 15 5.69 -3.40 -1.50
C THR A 15 4.38 -2.73 -1.90
N ILE A 16 3.38 -3.53 -2.22
CA ILE A 16 2.02 -3.03 -2.41
C ILE A 16 1.33 -2.88 -1.05
N LYS A 17 0.62 -1.77 -0.87
CA LYS A 17 -0.17 -1.47 0.33
C LYS A 17 -1.59 -1.13 -0.07
N GLY A 18 -2.53 -2.05 0.21
CA GLY A 18 -3.96 -1.79 0.07
C GLY A 18 -4.44 -0.90 1.21
N VAL A 19 -5.04 0.24 0.91
CA VAL A 19 -5.44 1.23 1.90
C VAL A 19 -6.89 1.65 1.74
N SER A 20 -7.50 2.05 2.86
CA SER A 20 -8.87 2.55 2.88
C SER A 20 -8.99 3.92 2.18
N PRO A 21 -10.20 4.32 1.73
CA PRO A 21 -10.39 5.57 0.99
C PRO A 21 -9.94 6.84 1.75
N ASN A 22 -9.98 6.80 3.08
CA ASN A 22 -9.57 7.92 3.94
C ASN A 22 -8.09 7.92 4.31
N TYR A 23 -7.29 7.03 3.74
CA TYR A 23 -5.87 6.86 4.09
C TYR A 23 -5.06 8.15 3.93
N ALA A 24 -5.26 8.87 2.83
CA ALA A 24 -4.56 10.13 2.57
C ALA A 24 -4.78 11.16 3.67
N THR A 25 -6.03 11.29 4.18
CA THR A 25 -6.35 12.23 5.25
C THR A 25 -5.79 11.81 6.62
N VAL A 26 -5.49 10.52 6.80
CA VAL A 26 -4.84 10.00 8.02
C VAL A 26 -3.34 10.25 8.01
N THR A 27 -2.70 10.17 6.85
CA THR A 27 -1.23 10.20 6.70
C THR A 27 -0.68 11.49 6.10
N ASP A 28 -1.53 12.40 5.63
CA ASP A 28 -1.18 13.63 4.87
C ASP A 28 -0.41 13.33 3.58
N LEU A 29 -0.55 12.13 3.01
CA LEU A 29 0.18 11.71 1.81
C LEU A 29 -0.28 12.47 0.55
N ASP A 30 -1.49 13.01 0.58
CA ASP A 30 -2.05 13.88 -0.45
C ASP A 30 -1.25 15.20 -0.60
N THR A 31 -0.57 15.64 0.45
CA THR A 31 0.29 16.85 0.42
C THR A 31 1.68 16.56 -0.16
N ALA A 32 2.06 15.30 -0.30
CA ALA A 32 3.36 14.86 -0.80
C ALA A 32 3.31 14.37 -2.26
N MET A 33 2.29 14.75 -3.02
CA MET A 33 2.20 14.35 -4.42
C MET A 33 3.21 15.10 -5.27
N TRP A 34 4.02 14.33 -6.03
CA TRP A 34 4.96 14.84 -7.02
C TRP A 34 4.27 15.15 -8.34
N ASP A 35 3.39 14.23 -8.79
CA ASP A 35 2.61 14.37 -10.01
C ASP A 35 1.24 13.70 -9.82
N GLY A 36 0.19 14.26 -10.43
CA GLY A 36 -1.18 13.78 -10.30
C GLY A 36 -1.80 14.01 -8.93
N SER A 37 -2.64 13.06 -8.49
CA SER A 37 -3.41 13.16 -7.26
C SER A 37 -3.52 11.82 -6.54
N PHE A 38 -3.71 11.84 -5.21
CA PHE A 38 -3.96 10.63 -4.41
C PHE A 38 -5.41 10.17 -4.59
N ILE A 39 -5.70 9.61 -5.76
CA ILE A 39 -7.02 9.07 -6.10
C ILE A 39 -6.90 7.56 -6.26
N LEU A 40 -7.47 6.79 -5.34
CA LEU A 40 -7.47 5.34 -5.43
C LEU A 40 -8.71 4.77 -6.13
N GLN A 41 -9.77 5.57 -6.22
CA GLN A 41 -11.01 5.19 -6.90
C GLN A 41 -11.58 6.39 -7.66
N GLY A 42 -11.76 6.22 -8.96
CA GLY A 42 -12.37 7.23 -9.82
C GLY A 42 -13.89 7.31 -9.65
N GLU A 43 -14.51 8.34 -10.23
CA GLU A 43 -15.97 8.59 -10.15
C GLU A 43 -16.83 7.43 -10.67
N ASN A 44 -16.32 6.65 -11.61
CA ASN A 44 -16.97 5.45 -12.16
C ASN A 44 -16.64 4.17 -11.41
N GLY A 45 -16.03 4.25 -10.22
CA GLY A 45 -15.61 3.10 -9.42
C GLY A 45 -14.33 2.41 -9.91
N ARG A 46 -13.66 2.93 -10.95
CA ARG A 46 -12.41 2.36 -11.48
C ARG A 46 -11.29 2.49 -10.46
N PRO A 47 -10.55 1.40 -10.13
CA PRO A 47 -9.42 1.46 -9.24
C PRO A 47 -8.20 2.10 -9.89
N TYR A 48 -7.44 2.86 -9.11
CA TYR A 48 -6.16 3.47 -9.50
C TYR A 48 -5.10 3.20 -8.43
N ALA A 49 -3.84 3.21 -8.87
CA ALA A 49 -2.68 3.10 -8.00
C ALA A 49 -1.98 4.46 -7.83
N VAL A 50 -1.31 4.62 -6.70
CA VAL A 50 -0.41 5.75 -6.45
C VAL A 50 0.96 5.18 -6.14
N ALA A 51 1.97 5.50 -6.95
CA ALA A 51 3.31 4.94 -6.84
C ALA A 51 4.29 5.93 -6.22
N GLY A 52 5.28 5.43 -5.50
CA GLY A 52 6.40 6.26 -5.07
C GLY A 52 7.29 6.67 -6.25
N LEU A 53 7.89 7.85 -6.17
CA LEU A 53 8.74 8.43 -7.22
C LEU A 53 9.90 7.50 -7.62
N GLY A 54 10.51 6.81 -6.65
CA GLY A 54 11.58 5.86 -6.92
C GLY A 54 11.11 4.66 -7.74
N VAL A 55 9.95 4.10 -7.41
CA VAL A 55 9.31 3.01 -8.18
C VAL A 55 8.95 3.49 -9.58
N ALA A 56 8.33 4.67 -9.68
CA ALA A 56 7.91 5.25 -10.96
C ALA A 56 9.11 5.51 -11.89
N ASN A 57 10.19 6.07 -11.36
CA ASN A 57 11.41 6.34 -12.11
C ASN A 57 12.07 5.05 -12.63
N TYR A 58 12.17 4.01 -11.77
CA TYR A 58 12.77 2.74 -12.18
C TYR A 58 11.99 2.06 -13.30
N LEU A 59 10.66 2.06 -13.20
CA LEU A 59 9.79 1.45 -14.20
C LEU A 59 9.53 2.35 -15.42
N GLY A 60 9.97 3.61 -15.40
CA GLY A 60 9.70 4.58 -16.46
C GLY A 60 8.22 5.00 -16.54
N MET A 61 7.48 4.88 -15.43
CA MET A 61 6.06 5.22 -15.38
C MET A 61 5.85 6.74 -15.44
N ARG A 62 4.82 7.14 -16.18
CA ARG A 62 4.34 8.52 -16.25
C ARG A 62 2.82 8.53 -16.35
N LEU A 63 2.16 9.54 -15.78
CA LEU A 63 0.70 9.62 -15.78
C LEU A 63 0.08 9.84 -17.16
N ASN A 64 0.86 10.31 -18.12
CA ASN A 64 0.41 10.56 -19.50
C ASN A 64 0.42 9.30 -20.38
N PHE A 65 0.84 8.16 -19.86
CA PHE A 65 0.88 6.89 -20.58
C PHE A 65 -0.41 6.11 -20.39
N ILE A 66 -0.80 5.42 -21.44
CA ILE A 66 -2.02 4.61 -21.50
C ILE A 66 -1.76 3.18 -20.98
N SER A 67 -0.49 2.81 -20.79
CA SER A 67 -0.12 1.46 -20.32
C SER A 67 -0.49 1.24 -18.86
N PRO A 68 -1.18 0.14 -18.53
CA PRO A 68 -1.46 -0.22 -17.15
C PRO A 68 -0.23 -0.83 -16.46
N LEU A 69 -0.11 -0.62 -15.17
CA LEU A 69 0.81 -1.35 -14.29
C LEU A 69 0.28 -2.78 -14.09
N ALA A 70 1.08 -3.77 -14.41
CA ALA A 70 0.79 -5.17 -14.09
C ALA A 70 1.41 -5.54 -12.74
N ILE A 71 0.61 -6.13 -11.86
CA ILE A 71 1.03 -6.56 -10.51
C ILE A 71 0.91 -8.07 -10.45
N TYR A 72 2.02 -8.74 -10.11
CA TYR A 72 2.11 -10.19 -9.97
C TYR A 72 2.39 -10.55 -8.51
N ILE A 73 1.61 -11.48 -7.97
CA ILE A 73 1.77 -12.01 -6.62
C ILE A 73 1.68 -13.54 -6.68
N PRO A 74 2.52 -14.26 -5.91
CA PRO A 74 2.38 -15.71 -5.79
C PRO A 74 0.97 -16.09 -5.32
N ASP A 75 0.31 -17.01 -6.04
CA ASP A 75 -1.02 -17.46 -5.63
C ASP A 75 -0.91 -18.36 -4.39
N ARG A 76 -1.48 -17.91 -3.28
CA ARG A 76 -1.54 -18.67 -2.03
C ARG A 76 -2.31 -19.99 -2.16
N LYS A 77 -3.25 -20.06 -3.11
CA LYS A 77 -4.11 -21.23 -3.34
C LYS A 77 -3.50 -22.22 -4.36
N ALA A 78 -2.44 -21.83 -5.07
CA ALA A 78 -1.80 -22.69 -6.08
C ALA A 78 -1.26 -23.98 -5.46
N LYS A 79 -0.68 -23.94 -4.26
CA LYS A 79 -0.20 -25.12 -3.53
C LYS A 79 -1.30 -26.14 -3.19
N ILE A 80 -2.57 -25.73 -3.15
CA ILE A 80 -3.72 -26.59 -2.84
C ILE A 80 -4.28 -27.25 -4.11
N ARG A 81 -4.10 -26.64 -5.27
CA ARG A 81 -4.70 -27.11 -6.55
C ARG A 81 -3.81 -28.00 -7.39
N GLY A 82 -2.51 -28.08 -7.10
CA GLY A 82 -1.59 -28.99 -7.76
C GLY A 82 -1.40 -28.80 -9.28
N THR A 83 -1.82 -27.66 -9.83
CA THR A 83 -1.66 -27.32 -11.24
C THR A 83 -0.50 -26.35 -11.44
N PRO A 84 0.51 -26.67 -12.27
CA PRO A 84 1.70 -25.83 -12.49
C PRO A 84 1.41 -24.49 -13.16
N ASP A 85 0.25 -24.32 -13.80
CA ASP A 85 -0.02 -23.19 -14.69
C ASP A 85 -0.51 -21.89 -14.00
N ASN A 86 -0.70 -21.89 -12.67
CA ASN A 86 -1.23 -20.73 -11.95
C ASN A 86 -0.45 -20.43 -10.66
N GLU A 87 0.87 -20.29 -10.76
CA GLU A 87 1.71 -19.92 -9.62
C GLU A 87 1.55 -18.44 -9.19
N PHE A 88 1.02 -17.59 -10.08
CA PHE A 88 0.89 -16.15 -9.84
C PHE A 88 -0.51 -15.63 -10.17
N THR A 89 -1.05 -14.84 -9.27
CA THR A 89 -2.20 -13.97 -9.55
C THR A 89 -1.69 -12.68 -10.19
N ARG A 90 -2.31 -12.28 -11.32
CA ARG A 90 -1.96 -11.06 -12.04
C ARG A 90 -3.18 -10.13 -12.15
N LYS A 91 -3.00 -8.86 -11.82
CA LYS A 91 -3.99 -7.81 -12.09
C LYS A 91 -3.34 -6.58 -12.72
N TYR A 92 -4.15 -5.79 -13.40
CA TYR A 92 -3.74 -4.55 -14.05
C TYR A 92 -4.42 -3.36 -13.40
N ILE A 93 -3.69 -2.26 -13.23
CA ILE A 93 -4.19 -1.03 -12.64
C ILE A 93 -3.51 0.18 -13.30
N PHE A 94 -4.23 1.29 -13.46
CA PHE A 94 -3.65 2.53 -13.94
C PHE A 94 -3.19 3.42 -12.79
N LEU A 95 -2.21 4.29 -13.03
CA LEU A 95 -1.77 5.26 -12.04
C LEU A 95 -2.65 6.52 -12.10
N SER A 96 -2.93 7.07 -10.91
CA SER A 96 -3.55 8.38 -10.71
C SER A 96 -2.56 9.42 -10.18
N GLY A 97 -1.46 8.97 -9.60
CA GLY A 97 -0.46 9.87 -9.03
C GLY A 97 0.86 9.19 -8.67
N ILE A 98 1.84 10.06 -8.45
CA ILE A 98 3.19 9.71 -7.98
C ILE A 98 3.48 10.58 -6.77
N PHE A 99 3.89 9.97 -5.65
CA PHE A 99 4.25 10.69 -4.43
C PHE A 99 5.77 10.73 -4.22
N ALA A 100 6.24 11.74 -3.47
CA ALA A 100 7.63 11.88 -3.06
C ALA A 100 7.70 12.36 -1.61
N VAL A 101 8.13 11.50 -0.70
CA VAL A 101 8.28 11.77 0.74
C VAL A 101 9.73 11.62 1.14
N GLU A 102 10.30 10.43 0.93
CA GLU A 102 11.67 10.06 1.27
C GLU A 102 12.13 8.93 0.35
N GLN A 103 13.41 8.93 -0.03
CA GLN A 103 13.95 8.03 -1.04
C GLN A 103 13.69 6.55 -0.77
N GLU A 104 13.87 6.07 0.47
CA GLU A 104 13.61 4.66 0.80
C GLU A 104 12.14 4.32 0.68
N PHE A 105 11.27 5.20 1.17
CA PHE A 105 9.83 5.03 1.12
C PHE A 105 9.31 5.09 -0.32
N ASP A 106 9.78 6.05 -1.10
CA ASP A 106 9.38 6.29 -2.49
C ASP A 106 9.83 5.16 -3.43
N SER A 107 10.95 4.49 -3.09
CA SER A 107 11.45 3.33 -3.85
C SER A 107 10.80 2.01 -3.44
N LYS A 108 10.00 2.00 -2.39
CA LYS A 108 9.45 0.78 -1.80
C LYS A 108 7.96 0.59 -2.01
N TYR A 109 7.17 1.67 -1.97
CA TYR A 109 5.72 1.54 -1.85
C TYR A 109 4.93 1.91 -3.09
N VAL A 110 3.86 1.13 -3.33
CA VAL A 110 2.76 1.44 -4.24
C VAL A 110 1.45 1.25 -3.47
N PHE A 111 0.62 2.30 -3.43
CA PHE A 111 -0.69 2.28 -2.79
C PHE A 111 -1.77 1.85 -3.76
N LEU A 112 -2.66 0.99 -3.29
CA LEU A 112 -3.79 0.43 -4.02
C LEU A 112 -5.08 0.61 -3.21
N PRO A 113 -6.27 0.62 -3.84
CA PRO A 113 -7.50 0.48 -3.10
C PRO A 113 -7.50 -0.81 -2.27
N LEU A 114 -8.01 -0.76 -1.05
CA LEU A 114 -8.02 -1.91 -0.14
C LEU A 114 -8.71 -3.13 -0.76
N ASP A 115 -9.87 -2.92 -1.40
CA ASP A 115 -10.63 -4.02 -2.02
C ASP A 115 -9.89 -4.63 -3.21
N PHE A 116 -9.23 -3.80 -4.04
CA PHE A 116 -8.37 -4.29 -5.13
C PHE A 116 -7.21 -5.15 -4.60
N ALA A 117 -6.57 -4.72 -3.51
CA ALA A 117 -5.49 -5.47 -2.86
C ALA A 117 -5.99 -6.79 -2.26
N ARG A 118 -7.16 -6.79 -1.63
CA ARG A 118 -7.81 -8.00 -1.10
C ARG A 118 -8.09 -9.02 -2.20
N GLU A 119 -8.69 -8.59 -3.30
CA GLU A 119 -8.95 -9.46 -4.43
C GLU A 119 -7.65 -10.03 -5.02
N LEU A 120 -6.60 -9.21 -5.16
CA LEU A 120 -5.31 -9.62 -5.68
C LEU A 120 -4.64 -10.65 -4.76
N LEU A 121 -4.76 -10.48 -3.44
CA LEU A 121 -4.17 -11.35 -2.41
C LEU A 121 -5.07 -12.52 -2.00
N SER A 122 -6.26 -12.64 -2.59
CA SER A 122 -7.28 -13.64 -2.19
C SER A 122 -7.67 -13.54 -0.71
N TYR A 123 -7.75 -12.31 -0.18
CA TYR A 123 -8.32 -12.00 1.13
C TYR A 123 -9.80 -11.58 1.01
N THR A 124 -10.53 -11.66 2.12
CA THR A 124 -11.93 -11.23 2.23
C THR A 124 -12.05 -9.90 2.97
N ASP A 125 -11.86 -9.92 4.27
CA ASP A 125 -12.03 -8.78 5.18
C ASP A 125 -10.79 -8.49 6.06
N GLU A 126 -9.74 -9.29 5.88
CA GLU A 126 -8.52 -9.16 6.66
C GLU A 126 -7.79 -7.83 6.39
N VAL A 127 -7.14 -7.32 7.43
CA VAL A 127 -6.20 -6.20 7.38
C VAL A 127 -4.96 -6.53 8.19
N SER A 128 -3.80 -6.08 7.73
CA SER A 128 -2.52 -6.29 8.43
C SER A 128 -2.25 -5.24 9.50
N SER A 129 -2.83 -4.05 9.36
CA SER A 129 -2.66 -2.94 10.31
C SER A 129 -3.83 -1.97 10.25
N ILE A 130 -4.05 -1.27 11.35
CA ILE A 130 -4.98 -0.15 11.45
C ILE A 130 -4.16 1.06 11.86
N GLU A 131 -4.20 2.11 11.04
CA GLU A 131 -3.54 3.38 11.33
C GLU A 131 -4.55 4.38 11.90
N VAL A 132 -4.17 5.02 13.01
CA VAL A 132 -5.05 5.94 13.74
C VAL A 132 -4.38 7.30 13.83
N ARG A 133 -5.07 8.33 13.31
CA ARG A 133 -4.67 9.73 13.50
C ARG A 133 -5.37 10.30 14.73
N MET A 134 -4.59 10.83 15.65
CA MET A 134 -5.13 11.50 16.82
C MET A 134 -5.55 12.94 16.51
N LYS A 135 -6.54 13.43 17.24
CA LYS A 135 -6.92 14.84 17.18
C LYS A 135 -5.80 15.72 17.76
N PRO A 136 -5.61 16.94 17.24
CA PRO A 136 -4.66 17.88 17.82
C PRO A 136 -4.92 18.07 19.33
N GLY A 137 -3.85 18.03 20.13
CA GLY A 137 -3.93 18.18 21.59
C GLY A 137 -4.34 16.91 22.37
N ALA A 138 -4.59 15.79 21.71
CA ALA A 138 -4.82 14.52 22.39
C ALA A 138 -3.55 14.02 23.09
N ASP A 139 -3.71 13.45 24.30
CA ASP A 139 -2.61 12.82 25.03
C ASP A 139 -2.29 11.46 24.39
N GLU A 140 -1.10 11.37 23.79
CA GLU A 140 -0.67 10.17 23.04
C GLU A 140 -0.66 8.94 23.92
N LYS A 141 -0.06 9.02 25.11
CA LYS A 141 0.08 7.88 26.02
C LYS A 141 -1.27 7.37 26.51
N LYS A 142 -2.16 8.28 26.93
CA LYS A 142 -3.52 7.92 27.36
C LYS A 142 -4.32 7.29 26.24
N THR A 143 -4.19 7.83 25.01
CA THR A 143 -4.89 7.29 23.84
C THR A 143 -4.36 5.91 23.49
N GLN A 144 -3.04 5.72 23.48
CA GLN A 144 -2.40 4.42 23.22
C GLN A 144 -2.83 3.36 24.24
N ASP A 145 -2.83 3.71 25.55
CA ASP A 145 -3.26 2.80 26.62
C ASP A 145 -4.75 2.45 26.50
N ALA A 146 -5.59 3.41 26.12
CA ALA A 146 -7.02 3.15 25.86
C ALA A 146 -7.22 2.19 24.66
N ILE A 147 -6.47 2.38 23.59
CA ILE A 147 -6.51 1.48 22.43
C ILE A 147 -6.04 0.07 22.84
N ARG A 148 -4.92 -0.05 23.56
CA ARG A 148 -4.41 -1.34 24.07
C ARG A 148 -5.47 -2.08 24.89
N LYS A 149 -6.17 -1.35 25.77
CA LYS A 149 -7.24 -1.92 26.61
C LYS A 149 -8.41 -2.46 25.80
N VAL A 150 -8.78 -1.79 24.71
CA VAL A 150 -9.88 -2.20 23.82
C VAL A 150 -9.47 -3.38 22.94
N MET A 151 -8.24 -3.34 22.40
CA MET A 151 -7.76 -4.34 21.43
C MET A 151 -7.30 -5.65 22.09
N GLY A 152 -6.89 -5.60 23.37
CA GLY A 152 -6.35 -6.74 24.10
C GLY A 152 -4.97 -7.19 23.62
N ASP A 153 -4.49 -8.31 24.16
CA ASP A 153 -3.10 -8.79 23.97
C ASP A 153 -2.82 -9.37 22.57
N ARG A 154 -3.84 -9.53 21.75
CA ARG A 154 -3.70 -10.09 20.39
C ARG A 154 -3.19 -9.09 19.36
N PHE A 155 -3.15 -7.79 19.72
CA PHE A 155 -2.75 -6.72 18.82
C PHE A 155 -1.57 -5.94 19.39
N LEU A 156 -0.59 -5.69 18.55
CA LEU A 156 0.53 -4.81 18.89
C LEU A 156 0.11 -3.36 18.61
N VAL A 157 -0.02 -2.56 19.68
CA VAL A 157 -0.35 -1.13 19.57
C VAL A 157 0.93 -0.33 19.76
N GLN A 158 1.39 0.31 18.69
CA GLN A 158 2.63 1.07 18.65
C GLN A 158 2.36 2.51 18.29
N ASN A 159 3.08 3.43 18.90
CA ASN A 159 3.16 4.79 18.46
C ASN A 159 4.28 4.96 17.41
N ARG A 160 4.40 6.18 16.86
CA ARG A 160 5.38 6.52 15.83
C ARG A 160 6.83 6.24 16.25
N TYR A 161 7.17 6.52 17.52
CA TYR A 161 8.52 6.33 18.04
C TYR A 161 8.85 4.84 18.25
N GLU A 162 7.92 4.08 18.80
CA GLU A 162 8.06 2.64 19.01
C GLU A 162 8.23 1.89 17.67
N GLN A 163 7.58 2.33 16.60
CA GLN A 163 7.78 1.77 15.26
C GLN A 163 9.19 2.01 14.74
N GLN A 164 9.75 3.19 14.98
CA GLN A 164 11.13 3.52 14.56
C GLN A 164 12.19 2.78 15.37
N GLU A 165 11.99 2.58 16.68
CA GLU A 165 12.95 1.84 17.52
C GLU A 165 13.21 0.41 17.03
N ILE A 166 12.24 -0.23 16.43
CA ILE A 166 12.39 -1.60 15.90
C ILE A 166 13.40 -1.61 14.74
N PHE A 167 13.46 -0.56 13.94
CA PHE A 167 14.42 -0.43 12.84
C PHE A 167 15.86 -0.18 13.31
N TYR A 168 16.05 0.40 14.50
CA TYR A 168 17.38 0.71 15.05
C TYR A 168 17.95 -0.40 15.95
N LYS A 169 17.18 -1.45 16.25
CA LYS A 169 17.62 -2.57 17.11
C LYS A 169 18.05 -3.83 16.36
N VAL A 170 18.25 -3.72 15.03
CA VAL A 170 18.76 -4.82 14.21
C VAL A 170 20.26 -4.68 13.97
#